data_64b5fae102af1a973119176e0fd570ac
#
_entry.id   64b5fae102af1a973119176e0fd570ac
#
_cell.length_a   1.000
_cell.length_b   1.000
_cell.length_c   1.000
_cell.angle_alpha   90.00
_cell.angle_beta   90.00
_cell.angle_gamma   90.00
#
_symmetry.space_group_name_H-M   'P 1'
#
loop_
_entity.id
_entity.type
_entity.pdbx_description
1 polymer ?
#
loop_
_entity_poly.entity_id
_entity_poly.type
_entity_poly.pdbx_seq_one_letter_code
_entity_poly.pdbx_strand_id
1 'polypeptide(L)'
;MAEVDLTEGNKVLVFAPHNDDEILAVGGLIQRYVESETPVRVAVITNGDGQIRRPPFLPFLRADFVKLGYKRQNETLEAMDYLGLSSDDVEFFGYPDRGLSSMWTNHWTPDDLYYSKYTKTDHSPYDNSFTDKAPYCGKAVVEDVKRLLKEVKPDVVYLPHPNDSHPDHWATNGFVLYGLEQLKSEGYEGFEDISVLSYIVHSIRFPYP
;
A
#
# COMPACT_ATOMS: atom_id res chain seq x y z
N MET A 1 -17.15 -19.53 5.29
CA MET A 1 -16.52 -18.49 4.47
C MET A 1 -17.60 -17.49 4.15
N ALA A 2 -17.43 -16.23 4.52
CA ALA A 2 -18.34 -15.20 4.05
C ALA A 2 -18.20 -15.14 2.52
N GLU A 3 -19.32 -15.24 1.83
CA GLU A 3 -19.38 -15.04 0.39
C GLU A 3 -19.04 -13.57 0.13
N VAL A 4 -18.02 -13.30 -0.66
CA VAL A 4 -17.69 -11.92 -1.05
C VAL A 4 -18.82 -11.50 -1.98
N ASP A 5 -19.64 -10.59 -1.51
CA ASP A 5 -20.74 -10.02 -2.28
C ASP A 5 -20.13 -9.11 -3.38
N LEU A 6 -20.09 -9.63 -4.60
CA LEU A 6 -19.68 -8.89 -5.80
C LEU A 6 -20.86 -8.08 -6.31
N THR A 7 -21.44 -7.21 -5.47
CA THR A 7 -22.59 -6.40 -5.88
C THR A 7 -22.17 -5.40 -6.97
N GLU A 8 -22.98 -5.35 -8.03
CA GLU A 8 -22.84 -4.35 -9.10
C GLU A 8 -22.84 -2.92 -8.51
N GLY A 9 -21.87 -2.13 -8.92
CA GLY A 9 -21.74 -0.73 -8.51
C GLY A 9 -20.82 -0.46 -7.33
N ASN A 10 -20.27 -1.49 -6.67
CA ASN A 10 -19.26 -1.30 -5.63
C ASN A 10 -17.94 -0.80 -6.23
N LYS A 11 -17.24 0.08 -5.48
CA LYS A 11 -15.88 0.50 -5.78
C LYS A 11 -14.93 -0.18 -4.81
N VAL A 12 -13.88 -0.77 -5.32
CA VAL A 12 -12.90 -1.52 -4.54
C VAL A 12 -11.58 -0.78 -4.47
N LEU A 13 -11.01 -0.68 -3.28
CA LEU A 13 -9.66 -0.15 -3.05
C LEU A 13 -8.80 -1.19 -2.34
N VAL A 14 -7.66 -1.51 -2.92
CA VAL A 14 -6.68 -2.43 -2.37
C VAL A 14 -5.46 -1.65 -1.89
N PHE A 15 -5.09 -1.80 -0.63
CA PHE A 15 -3.82 -1.28 -0.10
C PHE A 15 -2.79 -2.41 -0.01
N ALA A 16 -1.72 -2.30 -0.79
CA ALA A 16 -0.59 -3.23 -0.79
C ALA A 16 0.64 -2.56 -0.13
N PRO A 17 1.22 -3.16 0.91
CA PRO A 17 2.45 -2.66 1.51
C PRO A 17 3.61 -2.58 0.53
N HIS A 18 3.77 -3.61 -0.32
CA HIS A 18 4.84 -3.68 -1.33
C HIS A 18 4.26 -4.13 -2.68
N ASN A 19 5.06 -3.96 -3.71
CA ASN A 19 4.81 -4.50 -5.05
C ASN A 19 4.88 -6.02 -5.04
N ASP A 20 3.83 -6.72 -5.24
CA ASP A 20 3.53 -8.15 -5.23
C ASP A 20 2.42 -8.56 -4.24
N ASP A 21 2.23 -7.82 -3.14
CA ASP A 21 1.23 -8.15 -2.13
C ASP A 21 -0.20 -8.13 -2.70
N GLU A 22 -0.50 -7.21 -3.62
CA GLU A 22 -1.79 -7.11 -4.31
C GLU A 22 -2.12 -8.36 -5.11
N ILE A 23 -1.12 -8.94 -5.76
CA ILE A 23 -1.28 -10.18 -6.53
C ILE A 23 -1.36 -11.40 -5.61
N LEU A 24 -0.42 -11.49 -4.65
CA LEU A 24 -0.34 -12.64 -3.75
C LEU A 24 -1.57 -12.77 -2.86
N ALA A 25 -2.12 -11.64 -2.44
CA ALA A 25 -3.24 -11.61 -1.50
C ALA A 25 -4.61 -11.68 -2.20
N VAL A 26 -4.83 -10.83 -3.19
CA VAL A 26 -6.16 -10.58 -3.75
C VAL A 26 -6.21 -10.59 -5.28
N GLY A 27 -5.16 -11.04 -5.98
CA GLY A 27 -5.10 -11.05 -7.45
C GLY A 27 -6.29 -11.77 -8.10
N GLY A 28 -6.69 -12.92 -7.56
CA GLY A 28 -7.88 -13.63 -8.06
C GLY A 28 -9.20 -12.91 -7.78
N LEU A 29 -9.28 -12.06 -6.73
CA LEU A 29 -10.44 -11.21 -6.47
C LEU A 29 -10.43 -10.00 -7.41
N ILE A 30 -9.28 -9.37 -7.64
CA ILE A 30 -9.12 -8.28 -8.62
C ILE A 30 -9.62 -8.74 -9.98
N GLN A 31 -9.17 -9.91 -10.46
CA GLN A 31 -9.63 -10.48 -11.73
C GLN A 31 -11.16 -10.61 -11.78
N ARG A 32 -11.78 -11.14 -10.73
CA ARG A 32 -13.24 -11.31 -10.68
C ARG A 32 -13.99 -9.97 -10.66
N TYR A 33 -13.46 -8.97 -9.96
CA TYR A 33 -14.03 -7.62 -9.97
C TYR A 33 -13.96 -6.99 -11.37
N VAL A 34 -12.82 -7.11 -12.05
CA VAL A 34 -12.65 -6.62 -13.42
C VAL A 34 -13.61 -7.35 -14.38
N GLU A 35 -13.73 -8.69 -14.28
CA GLU A 35 -14.68 -9.48 -15.09
C GLU A 35 -16.14 -9.08 -14.86
N SER A 36 -16.49 -8.54 -13.68
CA SER A 36 -17.81 -8.02 -13.33
C SER A 36 -17.97 -6.52 -13.55
N GLU A 37 -17.02 -5.89 -14.25
CA GLU A 37 -17.00 -4.43 -14.52
C GLU A 37 -17.02 -3.57 -13.25
N THR A 38 -16.58 -4.12 -12.12
CA THR A 38 -16.47 -3.41 -10.84
C THR A 38 -15.19 -2.58 -10.82
N PRO A 39 -15.26 -1.25 -10.58
CA PRO A 39 -14.07 -0.41 -10.49
C PRO A 39 -13.13 -0.84 -9.35
N VAL A 40 -11.86 -1.07 -9.68
CA VAL A 40 -10.81 -1.42 -8.71
C VAL A 40 -9.69 -0.39 -8.79
N ARG A 41 -9.22 0.07 -7.64
CA ARG A 41 -7.99 0.87 -7.51
C ARG A 41 -7.01 0.13 -6.60
N VAL A 42 -5.74 0.23 -6.89
CA VAL A 42 -4.65 -0.37 -6.11
C VAL A 42 -3.70 0.71 -5.64
N ALA A 43 -3.40 0.75 -4.35
CA ALA A 43 -2.42 1.64 -3.74
C ALA A 43 -1.24 0.84 -3.20
N VAL A 44 -0.07 1.02 -3.79
CA VAL A 44 1.18 0.43 -3.32
C VAL A 44 1.89 1.44 -2.43
N ILE A 45 2.05 1.10 -1.15
CA ILE A 45 2.54 2.06 -0.14
C ILE A 45 4.06 2.24 -0.24
N THR A 46 4.81 1.15 -0.37
CA THR A 46 6.26 1.20 -0.57
C THR A 46 6.65 0.52 -1.88
N ASN A 47 7.73 0.98 -2.50
CA ASN A 47 8.20 0.36 -3.75
C ASN A 47 9.08 -0.88 -3.52
N GLY A 48 9.14 -1.43 -2.30
CA GLY A 48 9.93 -2.60 -1.98
C GLY A 48 11.43 -2.45 -2.30
N ASP A 49 11.92 -1.22 -2.23
CA ASP A 49 13.26 -0.83 -2.66
C ASP A 49 14.39 -1.38 -1.77
N GLY A 50 14.07 -1.89 -0.58
CA GLY A 50 15.01 -2.55 0.33
C GLY A 50 15.30 -4.02 0.03
N GLN A 51 14.72 -4.62 -1.00
CA GLN A 51 14.82 -6.05 -1.32
C GLN A 51 15.96 -6.44 -2.28
N ILE A 52 17.05 -5.67 -2.32
CA ILE A 52 18.17 -6.02 -3.21
C ILE A 52 18.93 -7.23 -2.68
N ARG A 53 19.05 -8.26 -3.50
CA ARG A 53 19.92 -9.41 -3.27
C ARG A 53 21.18 -9.27 -4.13
N ARG A 54 22.33 -9.03 -3.48
CA ARG A 54 23.65 -8.98 -4.14
C ARG A 54 24.68 -9.78 -3.35
N PRO A 55 25.78 -10.22 -3.99
CA PRO A 55 26.93 -10.77 -3.29
C PRO A 55 27.45 -9.77 -2.23
N PRO A 56 27.84 -10.25 -1.03
CA PRO A 56 28.17 -9.39 0.11
C PRO A 56 29.40 -8.49 -0.10
N PHE A 57 30.22 -8.73 -1.12
CA PHE A 57 31.40 -7.95 -1.44
C PHE A 57 31.16 -6.75 -2.39
N LEU A 58 29.93 -6.59 -2.91
CA LEU A 58 29.59 -5.47 -3.77
C LEU A 58 28.88 -4.38 -2.96
N PRO A 59 29.38 -3.12 -2.96
CA PRO A 59 28.69 -2.03 -2.28
C PRO A 59 27.36 -1.71 -2.95
N PHE A 60 26.36 -1.35 -2.14
CA PHE A 60 25.09 -0.83 -2.63
C PHE A 60 25.13 0.69 -2.71
N LEU A 61 24.70 1.23 -3.83
CA LEU A 61 24.53 2.67 -4.01
C LEU A 61 23.05 3.05 -3.87
N ARG A 62 22.77 4.27 -3.45
CA ARG A 62 21.41 4.82 -3.41
C ARG A 62 20.65 4.59 -4.72
N ALA A 63 21.32 4.87 -5.85
CA ALA A 63 20.74 4.70 -7.18
C ALA A 63 20.28 3.26 -7.47
N ASP A 64 20.92 2.26 -6.90
CA ASP A 64 20.53 0.85 -7.10
C ASP A 64 19.17 0.56 -6.46
N PHE A 65 18.91 1.12 -5.27
CA PHE A 65 17.65 0.95 -4.55
C PHE A 65 16.51 1.69 -5.23
N VAL A 66 16.71 2.94 -5.64
CA VAL A 66 15.70 3.72 -6.38
C VAL A 66 15.38 3.06 -7.72
N LYS A 67 16.42 2.58 -8.45
CA LYS A 67 16.21 1.84 -9.71
C LYS A 67 15.43 0.55 -9.50
N LEU A 68 15.67 -0.16 -8.38
CA LEU A 68 14.88 -1.34 -8.04
C LEU A 68 13.41 -0.96 -7.80
N GLY A 69 13.15 0.13 -7.07
CA GLY A 69 11.78 0.60 -6.84
C GLY A 69 11.03 0.86 -8.14
N TYR A 70 11.61 1.60 -9.09
CA TYR A 70 10.99 1.79 -10.41
C TYR A 70 10.79 0.49 -11.19
N LYS A 71 11.75 -0.45 -11.09
CA LYS A 71 11.59 -1.76 -11.71
C LYS A 71 10.39 -2.50 -11.15
N ARG A 72 10.22 -2.49 -9.82
CA ARG A 72 9.09 -3.15 -9.17
C ARG A 72 7.76 -2.48 -9.49
N GLN A 73 7.72 -1.15 -9.60
CA GLN A 73 6.54 -0.44 -10.08
C GLN A 73 6.13 -0.93 -11.49
N ASN A 74 7.09 -1.06 -12.41
CA ASN A 74 6.80 -1.57 -13.75
C ASN A 74 6.28 -3.01 -13.71
N GLU A 75 6.85 -3.87 -12.86
CA GLU A 75 6.38 -5.25 -12.66
C GLU A 75 4.93 -5.28 -12.12
N THR A 76 4.57 -4.38 -11.19
CA THR A 76 3.18 -4.21 -10.74
C THR A 76 2.27 -3.76 -11.87
N LEU A 77 2.66 -2.76 -12.65
CA LEU A 77 1.85 -2.25 -13.77
C LEU A 77 1.62 -3.33 -14.82
N GLU A 78 2.65 -4.12 -15.18
CA GLU A 78 2.52 -5.25 -16.10
C GLU A 78 1.56 -6.33 -15.56
N ALA A 79 1.64 -6.61 -14.24
CA ALA A 79 0.75 -7.58 -13.61
C ALA A 79 -0.71 -7.09 -13.57
N MET A 80 -0.93 -5.80 -13.28
CA MET A 80 -2.25 -5.20 -13.26
C MET A 80 -2.87 -5.12 -14.66
N ASP A 81 -2.08 -4.76 -15.69
CA ASP A 81 -2.51 -4.77 -17.08
C ASP A 81 -2.97 -6.18 -17.51
N TYR A 82 -2.23 -7.23 -17.10
CA TYR A 82 -2.63 -8.61 -17.35
C TYR A 82 -3.98 -8.97 -16.70
N LEU A 83 -4.32 -8.36 -15.57
CA LEU A 83 -5.62 -8.53 -14.92
C LEU A 83 -6.72 -7.61 -15.48
N GLY A 84 -6.40 -6.74 -16.43
CA GLY A 84 -7.34 -5.83 -17.09
C GLY A 84 -7.48 -4.45 -16.42
N LEU A 85 -6.58 -4.10 -15.50
CA LEU A 85 -6.49 -2.74 -14.93
C LEU A 85 -5.52 -1.88 -15.76
N SER A 86 -5.79 -0.59 -15.82
CA SER A 86 -4.89 0.39 -16.45
C SER A 86 -3.86 0.94 -15.47
N SER A 87 -2.85 1.65 -15.96
CA SER A 87 -1.91 2.39 -15.11
C SER A 87 -2.59 3.45 -14.25
N ASP A 88 -3.73 3.99 -14.69
CA ASP A 88 -4.48 5.01 -13.96
C ASP A 88 -5.23 4.41 -12.75
N ASP A 89 -5.31 3.09 -12.67
CA ASP A 89 -5.92 2.36 -11.55
C ASP A 89 -4.91 2.00 -10.45
N VAL A 90 -3.63 2.37 -10.62
CA VAL A 90 -2.54 2.03 -9.69
C VAL A 90 -1.85 3.28 -9.17
N GLU A 91 -1.84 3.45 -7.85
CA GLU A 91 -1.15 4.55 -7.17
C GLU A 91 0.09 4.05 -6.44
N PHE A 92 1.22 4.73 -6.63
CA PHE A 92 2.45 4.47 -5.88
C PHE A 92 2.68 5.59 -4.87
N PHE A 93 2.62 5.28 -3.57
CA PHE A 93 2.85 6.29 -2.54
C PHE A 93 4.33 6.65 -2.39
N GLY A 94 5.22 5.67 -2.63
CA GLY A 94 6.65 5.90 -2.63
C GLY A 94 7.29 6.04 -1.25
N TYR A 95 6.63 5.55 -0.19
CA TYR A 95 7.21 5.49 1.15
C TYR A 95 8.32 4.44 1.24
N PRO A 96 9.21 4.51 2.26
CA PRO A 96 10.40 3.67 2.33
C PRO A 96 10.06 2.25 2.75
N ASP A 97 10.55 1.25 2.02
CA ASP A 97 10.50 -0.16 2.42
C ASP A 97 11.13 -0.35 3.81
N ARG A 98 10.46 -1.12 4.67
CA ARG A 98 10.82 -1.37 6.09
C ARG A 98 10.85 -0.11 6.96
N GLY A 99 10.17 0.94 6.55
CA GLY A 99 10.09 2.20 7.27
C GLY A 99 8.74 2.48 7.91
N LEU A 100 7.65 1.85 7.40
CA LEU A 100 6.28 2.20 7.82
C LEU A 100 6.06 2.01 9.31
N SER A 101 6.53 0.91 9.88
CA SER A 101 6.40 0.66 11.32
C SER A 101 7.13 1.69 12.18
N SER A 102 8.31 2.15 11.74
CA SER A 102 9.06 3.19 12.43
C SER A 102 8.39 4.56 12.31
N MET A 103 7.81 4.87 11.15
CA MET A 103 7.01 6.10 10.96
C MET A 103 5.73 6.08 11.81
N TRP A 104 5.14 4.90 12.03
CA TRP A 104 4.00 4.76 12.93
C TRP A 104 4.38 4.98 14.40
N THR A 105 5.51 4.44 14.86
CA THR A 105 5.85 4.40 16.29
C THR A 105 6.75 5.54 16.75
N ASN A 106 7.65 6.06 15.90
CA ASN A 106 8.71 6.96 16.29
C ASN A 106 8.75 8.26 15.49
N HIS A 107 8.46 8.21 14.18
CA HIS A 107 8.59 9.34 13.27
C HIS A 107 7.21 9.79 12.77
N TRP A 108 6.41 10.36 13.68
CA TRP A 108 5.03 10.71 13.37
C TRP A 108 4.86 12.06 12.69
N THR A 109 5.67 13.05 13.06
CA THR A 109 5.51 14.44 12.60
C THR A 109 6.56 14.84 11.57
N PRO A 110 6.31 15.88 10.74
CA PRO A 110 7.31 16.39 9.80
C PRO A 110 8.59 16.96 10.45
N ASP A 111 8.56 17.23 11.76
CA ASP A 111 9.73 17.72 12.49
C ASP A 111 10.71 16.59 12.86
N ASP A 112 10.30 15.33 12.71
CA ASP A 112 11.11 14.14 13.00
C ASP A 112 10.92 13.09 11.90
N LEU A 113 11.64 13.23 10.80
CA LEU A 113 11.52 12.37 9.63
C LEU A 113 12.33 11.08 9.77
N TYR A 114 11.74 9.97 9.31
CA TYR A 114 12.45 8.71 9.13
C TYR A 114 13.46 8.84 7.98
N TYR A 115 14.70 8.45 8.22
CA TYR A 115 15.74 8.41 7.19
C TYR A 115 15.92 6.98 6.66
N SER A 116 15.58 6.73 5.40
CA SER A 116 15.75 5.43 4.77
C SER A 116 17.23 5.07 4.63
N LYS A 117 17.62 3.96 5.24
CA LYS A 117 18.98 3.41 5.09
C LYS A 117 19.28 2.89 3.68
N TYR A 118 18.26 2.65 2.88
CA TYR A 118 18.35 2.15 1.51
C TYR A 118 18.48 3.31 0.52
N THR A 119 17.45 4.08 0.36
CA THR A 119 17.43 5.21 -0.59
C THR A 119 18.19 6.44 -0.11
N LYS A 120 18.71 6.45 1.15
CA LYS A 120 19.51 7.54 1.71
C LYS A 120 18.83 8.91 1.61
N THR A 121 17.55 8.94 1.95
CA THR A 121 16.72 10.13 1.97
C THR A 121 15.62 10.00 3.02
N ASP A 122 15.04 11.11 3.40
CA ASP A 122 13.90 11.25 4.30
C ASP A 122 12.62 11.70 3.58
N HIS A 123 12.65 11.69 2.24
CA HIS A 123 11.53 12.00 1.36
C HIS A 123 11.50 11.00 0.21
N SER A 124 10.33 10.83 -0.42
CA SER A 124 10.19 9.98 -1.60
C SER A 124 11.14 10.44 -2.71
N PRO A 125 11.98 9.54 -3.24
CA PRO A 125 12.87 9.86 -4.35
C PRO A 125 12.22 9.65 -5.73
N TYR A 126 10.98 9.22 -5.78
CA TYR A 126 10.26 8.86 -6.99
C TYR A 126 9.47 10.04 -7.52
N ASP A 127 9.63 10.36 -8.80
CA ASP A 127 8.95 11.49 -9.46
C ASP A 127 7.46 11.22 -9.78
N ASN A 128 7.04 9.96 -9.66
CA ASN A 128 5.67 9.50 -9.81
C ASN A 128 5.00 9.11 -8.48
N SER A 129 5.53 9.58 -7.35
CA SER A 129 4.87 9.37 -6.05
C SER A 129 3.54 10.09 -5.99
N PHE A 130 2.55 9.48 -5.35
CA PHE A 130 1.21 10.05 -5.13
C PHE A 130 1.27 11.47 -4.53
N THR A 131 2.14 11.70 -3.56
CA THR A 131 2.57 13.06 -3.16
C THR A 131 4.01 13.29 -3.60
N ASP A 132 4.25 14.33 -4.39
CA ASP A 132 5.63 14.69 -4.79
C ASP A 132 6.50 14.91 -3.57
N LYS A 133 7.65 14.20 -3.54
CA LYS A 133 8.61 14.27 -2.42
C LYS A 133 7.94 14.09 -1.05
N ALA A 134 7.00 13.16 -0.93
CA ALA A 134 6.32 12.87 0.33
C ALA A 134 7.34 12.73 1.47
N PRO A 135 7.21 13.50 2.57
CA PRO A 135 8.10 13.40 3.72
C PRO A 135 7.85 12.08 4.46
N TYR A 136 8.92 11.43 4.89
CA TYR A 136 8.83 10.13 5.55
C TYR A 136 8.43 10.25 7.02
N CYS A 137 7.13 10.51 7.25
CA CYS A 137 6.54 10.54 8.59
C CYS A 137 5.12 9.98 8.59
N GLY A 138 4.66 9.52 9.75
CA GLY A 138 3.35 8.87 9.88
C GLY A 138 2.20 9.76 9.45
N LYS A 139 2.25 11.05 9.79
CA LYS A 139 1.22 12.02 9.42
C LYS A 139 1.07 12.14 7.90
N ALA A 140 2.17 12.13 7.13
CA ALA A 140 2.13 12.19 5.67
C ALA A 140 1.46 10.95 5.07
N VAL A 141 1.76 9.75 5.59
CA VAL A 141 1.09 8.51 5.15
C VAL A 141 -0.41 8.59 5.39
N VAL A 142 -0.84 9.04 6.57
CA VAL A 142 -2.28 9.19 6.90
C VAL A 142 -2.97 10.18 5.96
N GLU A 143 -2.34 11.32 5.66
CA GLU A 143 -2.92 12.31 4.76
C GLU A 143 -3.05 11.78 3.32
N ASP A 144 -2.06 11.02 2.83
CA ASP A 144 -2.15 10.37 1.52
C ASP A 144 -3.25 9.30 1.49
N VAL A 145 -3.36 8.48 2.52
CA VAL A 145 -4.45 7.50 2.68
C VAL A 145 -5.81 8.20 2.66
N LYS A 146 -5.98 9.27 3.45
CA LYS A 146 -7.24 10.04 3.50
C LYS A 146 -7.57 10.68 2.16
N ARG A 147 -6.55 11.21 1.46
CA ARG A 147 -6.74 11.79 0.13
C ARG A 147 -7.24 10.75 -0.86
N LEU A 148 -6.58 9.59 -0.95
CA LEU A 148 -6.99 8.54 -1.86
C LEU A 148 -8.40 7.99 -1.52
N LEU A 149 -8.70 7.78 -0.24
CA LEU A 149 -10.02 7.37 0.20
C LEU A 149 -11.11 8.35 -0.24
N LYS A 150 -10.86 9.67 -0.12
CA LYS A 150 -11.80 10.71 -0.58
C LYS A 150 -11.96 10.75 -2.10
N GLU A 151 -10.89 10.48 -2.85
CA GLU A 151 -10.91 10.44 -4.32
C GLU A 151 -11.67 9.23 -4.83
N VAL A 152 -11.40 8.04 -4.29
CA VAL A 152 -12.01 6.78 -4.72
C VAL A 152 -13.43 6.61 -4.18
N LYS A 153 -13.65 6.97 -2.91
CA LYS A 153 -14.89 6.68 -2.15
C LYS A 153 -15.27 5.19 -2.28
N PRO A 154 -14.43 4.30 -1.77
CA PRO A 154 -14.63 2.87 -1.94
C PRO A 154 -15.76 2.35 -1.06
N ASP A 155 -16.49 1.34 -1.53
CA ASP A 155 -17.44 0.56 -0.75
C ASP A 155 -16.75 -0.61 -0.04
N VAL A 156 -15.65 -1.10 -0.64
CA VAL A 156 -14.84 -2.21 -0.11
C VAL A 156 -13.37 -1.83 -0.10
N VAL A 157 -12.72 -2.03 1.04
CA VAL A 157 -11.28 -1.82 1.23
C VAL A 157 -10.60 -3.12 1.61
N TYR A 158 -9.61 -3.54 0.83
CA TYR A 158 -8.72 -4.64 1.17
C TYR A 158 -7.41 -4.10 1.74
N LEU A 159 -6.96 -4.65 2.86
CA LEU A 159 -5.73 -4.23 3.52
C LEU A 159 -5.08 -5.40 4.27
N PRO A 160 -3.77 -5.34 4.60
CA PRO A 160 -3.13 -6.41 5.34
C PRO A 160 -3.74 -6.59 6.73
N HIS A 161 -3.75 -7.83 7.23
CA HIS A 161 -4.22 -8.13 8.58
C HIS A 161 -3.19 -7.65 9.65
N PRO A 162 -3.63 -7.13 10.80
CA PRO A 162 -2.72 -6.62 11.84
C PRO A 162 -1.79 -7.69 12.45
N ASN A 163 -2.13 -8.98 12.29
CA ASN A 163 -1.28 -10.11 12.71
C ASN A 163 -0.35 -10.63 11.62
N ASP A 164 -0.25 -9.93 10.47
CA ASP A 164 0.78 -10.23 9.49
C ASP A 164 2.17 -10.00 10.12
N SER A 165 3.11 -10.92 9.87
CA SER A 165 4.42 -10.88 10.54
C SER A 165 5.38 -9.82 9.99
N HIS A 166 5.09 -9.23 8.83
CA HIS A 166 5.92 -8.18 8.26
C HIS A 166 5.59 -6.81 8.88
N PRO A 167 6.60 -6.03 9.36
CA PRO A 167 6.35 -4.76 10.02
C PRO A 167 5.58 -3.72 9.18
N ASP A 168 5.84 -3.64 7.88
CA ASP A 168 5.13 -2.72 7.01
C ASP A 168 3.68 -3.13 6.78
N HIS A 169 3.35 -4.44 6.87
CA HIS A 169 1.98 -4.91 6.69
C HIS A 169 1.08 -4.47 7.84
N TRP A 170 1.44 -4.76 9.09
CA TRP A 170 0.63 -4.32 10.21
C TRP A 170 0.59 -2.78 10.32
N ALA A 171 1.67 -2.09 9.93
CA ALA A 171 1.68 -0.63 9.92
C ALA A 171 0.75 -0.05 8.84
N THR A 172 0.72 -0.64 7.64
CA THR A 172 -0.26 -0.29 6.59
C THR A 172 -1.68 -0.45 7.10
N ASN A 173 -1.99 -1.57 7.78
CA ASN A 173 -3.28 -1.75 8.45
C ASN A 173 -3.60 -0.59 9.39
N GLY A 174 -2.66 -0.24 10.27
CA GLY A 174 -2.82 0.86 11.22
C GLY A 174 -3.08 2.21 10.53
N PHE A 175 -2.29 2.56 9.52
CA PHE A 175 -2.44 3.82 8.78
C PHE A 175 -3.80 3.92 8.07
N VAL A 176 -4.24 2.85 7.42
CA VAL A 176 -5.51 2.85 6.68
C VAL A 176 -6.70 2.94 7.64
N LEU A 177 -6.73 2.13 8.70
CA LEU A 177 -7.81 2.19 9.68
C LEU A 177 -7.85 3.53 10.40
N TYR A 178 -6.69 4.09 10.76
CA TYR A 178 -6.62 5.41 11.39
C TYR A 178 -7.12 6.51 10.46
N GLY A 179 -6.75 6.47 9.17
CA GLY A 179 -7.25 7.40 8.16
C GLY A 179 -8.77 7.32 7.99
N LEU A 180 -9.35 6.11 7.94
CA LEU A 180 -10.80 5.89 7.89
C LEU A 180 -11.51 6.49 9.12
N GLU A 181 -11.00 6.20 10.33
CA GLU A 181 -11.60 6.73 11.56
C GLU A 181 -11.50 8.26 11.65
N GLN A 182 -10.41 8.85 11.16
CA GLN A 182 -10.32 10.31 11.06
C GLN A 182 -11.37 10.89 10.12
N LEU A 183 -11.56 10.31 8.92
CA LEU A 183 -12.56 10.79 7.96
C LEU A 183 -13.98 10.70 8.54
N LYS A 184 -14.32 9.63 9.24
CA LYS A 184 -15.59 9.49 9.95
C LYS A 184 -15.74 10.57 11.02
N SER A 185 -14.72 10.80 11.84
CA SER A 185 -14.73 11.80 12.90
C SER A 185 -14.80 13.24 12.38
N GLU A 186 -14.25 13.48 11.21
CA GLU A 186 -14.32 14.77 10.50
C GLU A 186 -15.67 15.00 9.80
N GLY A 187 -16.57 14.00 9.83
CA GLY A 187 -17.91 14.09 9.24
C GLY A 187 -17.95 13.96 7.72
N TYR A 188 -16.97 13.30 7.12
CA TYR A 188 -17.03 13.00 5.69
C TYR A 188 -18.07 11.90 5.46
N GLU A 189 -19.07 12.20 4.64
CA GLU A 189 -20.14 11.26 4.27
C GLU A 189 -19.64 10.11 3.40
N GLY A 190 -20.23 8.93 3.58
CA GLY A 190 -19.97 7.74 2.78
C GLY A 190 -18.85 6.85 3.30
N PHE A 191 -18.35 7.10 4.52
CA PHE A 191 -17.34 6.25 5.15
C PHE A 191 -17.88 5.40 6.30
N GLU A 192 -19.16 5.52 6.64
CA GLU A 192 -19.81 4.78 7.74
C GLU A 192 -19.95 3.29 7.43
N ASP A 193 -20.30 2.96 6.18
CA ASP A 193 -20.67 1.61 5.74
C ASP A 193 -19.60 0.91 4.90
N ILE A 194 -18.35 1.39 4.92
CA ILE A 194 -17.26 0.74 4.17
C ILE A 194 -16.99 -0.66 4.73
N SER A 195 -17.04 -1.66 3.86
CA SER A 195 -16.60 -3.02 4.17
C SER A 195 -15.08 -3.09 4.17
N VAL A 196 -14.48 -3.36 5.33
CA VAL A 196 -13.03 -3.52 5.48
C VAL A 196 -12.69 -5.00 5.60
N LEU A 197 -11.91 -5.51 4.63
CA LEU A 197 -11.51 -6.91 4.54
C LEU A 197 -10.00 -7.04 4.66
N SER A 198 -9.54 -7.95 5.49
CA SER A 198 -8.11 -8.13 5.75
C SER A 198 -7.57 -9.40 5.11
N TYR A 199 -6.34 -9.33 4.61
CA TYR A 199 -5.59 -10.44 4.07
C TYR A 199 -4.27 -10.66 4.80
N ILE A 200 -3.66 -11.86 4.71
CA ILE A 200 -2.35 -12.19 5.26
C ILE A 200 -1.46 -12.72 4.13
N VAL A 201 -0.27 -12.12 3.97
CA VAL A 201 0.77 -12.61 3.05
C VAL A 201 1.89 -13.31 3.82
N HIS A 202 2.36 -12.70 4.92
CA HIS A 202 3.46 -13.23 5.72
C HIS A 202 2.96 -13.80 7.05
N SER A 203 2.74 -15.11 7.09
CA SER A 203 2.44 -15.81 8.34
C SER A 203 3.42 -16.94 8.59
N ILE A 204 4.07 -16.91 9.76
CA ILE A 204 4.94 -18.01 10.21
C ILE A 204 4.13 -19.23 10.69
N ARG A 205 2.82 -19.04 10.94
CA ARG A 205 1.95 -20.03 11.60
C ARG A 205 0.62 -20.29 10.88
N PHE A 206 0.53 -19.96 9.60
CA PHE A 206 -0.70 -20.22 8.85
C PHE A 206 -0.57 -21.50 8.01
N PRO A 207 -1.63 -22.33 7.89
CA PRO A 207 -2.91 -22.19 8.56
C PRO A 207 -2.84 -22.57 10.05
N TYR A 208 -3.58 -21.83 10.87
CA TYR A 208 -3.80 -22.27 12.26
C TYR A 208 -4.66 -23.55 12.24
N PRO A 209 -4.37 -24.52 13.12
CA PRO A 209 -5.20 -25.71 13.25
C PRO A 209 -6.59 -25.37 13.79
#